data_c62c9fc179fc02b829c1946d5f50a85b
#
_entry.id   c62c9fc179fc02b829c1946d5f50a85b
#
_cell.length_a   1.000
_cell.length_b   1.000
_cell.length_c   1.000
_cell.angle_alpha   90.00
_cell.angle_beta   90.00
_cell.angle_gamma   90.00
#
_symmetry.space_group_name_H-M   'P 1'
#
loop_
_entity.id
_entity.type
_entity.pdbx_description
1 polymer ?
#
loop_
_entity_poly.entity_id
_entity_poly.type
_entity_poly.pdbx_seq_one_letter_code
_entity_poly.pdbx_strand_id
1 'polypeptide(L)'
;MLSTRSIWNMSVGFLGIQAGFALQNGNASSILQRYGADVHELPNFWLVAPIIGMIVQPIIGHYSDRTWNRFGRRKPFFLAGAIAACFGMMLMPNAGILAAALPLVLMGAGMLMIMDASFNVAMEPFRALVADKLPSTQRTLGFSVQTALIGVGAVIGSWLPWFLAKIGGVADTAEAGIVPDNVKWSFYIGGLLLLAAILWTVSTTTEYPPAEQARYSGEAETAPETGGLSLIFKDLAAMPKTMRQLGWVQFFSWFGLFSMWVFTTPAIAHHVYGCAIDDTTSQAYSDAGNWTGVIFGVYNGVSAVFALFLPAIAARVGRKKTHAIALICGGLGLISIYFATTPTFLLFSMIGVGIAWASILAMPYAMLAGSLPAHKMGVYMGIFNFFITIPQIVSGVANRPIVQYIFGNNAIYAIVMAGVFFLLAAASVTLVEDKDDAVKA
;
A
#
# COMPACT_ATOMS: atom_id res chain seq x y z
N MET A 1 -8.55 30.32 1.72
CA MET A 1 -8.98 29.11 0.98
C MET A 1 -8.14 28.96 -0.27
N LEU A 2 -7.67 27.74 -0.57
CA LEU A 2 -6.97 27.47 -1.83
C LEU A 2 -7.98 27.23 -2.97
N SER A 3 -7.58 27.57 -4.20
CA SER A 3 -8.37 27.22 -5.38
C SER A 3 -8.37 25.70 -5.60
N THR A 4 -9.42 25.17 -6.22
CA THR A 4 -9.49 23.74 -6.59
C THR A 4 -8.29 23.32 -7.44
N ARG A 5 -7.85 24.18 -8.38
CA ARG A 5 -6.65 23.95 -9.19
C ARG A 5 -5.39 23.79 -8.32
N SER A 6 -5.24 24.62 -7.29
CA SER A 6 -4.08 24.54 -6.38
C SER A 6 -4.11 23.22 -5.57
N ILE A 7 -5.31 22.74 -5.17
CA ILE A 7 -5.46 21.46 -4.48
C ILE A 7 -5.08 20.29 -5.39
N TRP A 8 -5.49 20.29 -6.65
CA TRP A 8 -5.08 19.30 -7.64
C TRP A 8 -3.57 19.32 -7.86
N ASN A 9 -2.98 20.47 -8.14
CA ASN A 9 -1.54 20.61 -8.36
C ASN A 9 -0.71 20.12 -7.17
N MET A 10 -1.13 20.45 -5.96
CA MET A 10 -0.49 19.99 -4.74
C MET A 10 -0.55 18.47 -4.58
N SER A 11 -1.58 17.83 -5.10
CA SER A 11 -1.83 16.40 -4.89
C SER A 11 -1.27 15.50 -6.01
N VAL A 12 -0.81 16.06 -7.15
CA VAL A 12 -0.31 15.28 -8.30
C VAL A 12 0.79 14.28 -7.94
N GLY A 13 1.67 14.62 -6.99
CA GLY A 13 2.74 13.72 -6.55
C GLY A 13 2.25 12.37 -6.03
N PHE A 14 1.04 12.30 -5.47
CA PHE A 14 0.46 11.03 -5.03
C PHE A 14 0.21 10.05 -6.19
N LEU A 15 -0.16 10.55 -7.37
CA LEU A 15 -0.29 9.72 -8.57
C LEU A 15 1.03 9.01 -8.88
N GLY A 16 2.15 9.72 -8.87
CA GLY A 16 3.45 9.14 -9.14
C GLY A 16 3.89 8.13 -8.08
N ILE A 17 3.74 8.48 -6.79
CA ILE A 17 4.09 7.56 -5.68
C ILE A 17 3.27 6.27 -5.79
N GLN A 18 1.97 6.39 -6.05
CA GLN A 18 1.10 5.22 -6.10
C GLN A 18 1.31 4.36 -7.34
N ALA A 19 1.70 4.97 -8.48
CA ALA A 19 2.11 4.22 -9.65
C ALA A 19 3.38 3.38 -9.35
N GLY A 20 4.35 3.94 -8.62
CA GLY A 20 5.53 3.21 -8.17
C GLY A 20 5.20 2.04 -7.24
N PHE A 21 4.35 2.26 -6.23
CA PHE A 21 3.88 1.19 -5.35
C PHE A 21 3.12 0.09 -6.08
N ALA A 22 2.27 0.46 -7.04
CA ALA A 22 1.51 -0.52 -7.81
C ALA A 22 2.41 -1.38 -8.70
N LEU A 23 3.42 -0.79 -9.33
CA LEU A 23 4.44 -1.52 -10.08
C LEU A 23 5.23 -2.47 -9.18
N GLN A 24 5.65 -2.02 -8.01
CA GLN A 24 6.33 -2.85 -7.02
C GLN A 24 5.45 -4.02 -6.59
N ASN A 25 4.24 -3.75 -6.12
CA ASN A 25 3.33 -4.77 -5.61
C ASN A 25 2.96 -5.83 -6.67
N GLY A 26 2.81 -5.41 -7.93
CA GLY A 26 2.47 -6.34 -9.02
C GLY A 26 3.65 -7.17 -9.54
N ASN A 27 4.89 -6.69 -9.39
CA ASN A 27 6.02 -7.30 -10.09
C ASN A 27 7.17 -7.76 -9.19
N ALA A 28 7.29 -7.28 -7.94
CA ALA A 28 8.45 -7.58 -7.10
C ALA A 28 8.62 -9.09 -6.85
N SER A 29 7.54 -9.82 -6.54
CA SER A 29 7.60 -11.27 -6.37
C SER A 29 8.09 -11.98 -7.62
N SER A 30 7.59 -11.60 -8.80
CA SER A 30 8.01 -12.15 -10.09
C SER A 30 9.49 -11.86 -10.39
N ILE A 31 9.95 -10.64 -10.12
CA ILE A 31 11.37 -10.26 -10.31
C ILE A 31 12.26 -11.10 -9.38
N LEU A 32 11.90 -11.21 -8.09
CA LEU A 32 12.68 -11.97 -7.12
C LEU A 32 12.74 -13.47 -7.47
N GLN A 33 11.63 -14.06 -7.95
CA GLN A 33 11.64 -15.45 -8.43
C GLN A 33 12.57 -15.63 -9.63
N ARG A 34 12.56 -14.71 -10.59
CA ARG A 34 13.50 -14.73 -11.73
C ARG A 34 14.96 -14.62 -11.28
N TYR A 35 15.22 -13.95 -10.17
CA TYR A 35 16.55 -13.84 -9.56
C TYR A 35 16.92 -15.07 -8.71
N GLY A 36 16.04 -16.08 -8.62
CA GLY A 36 16.30 -17.35 -7.96
C GLY A 36 15.68 -17.46 -6.56
N ALA A 37 14.74 -16.59 -6.19
CA ALA A 37 14.00 -16.76 -4.94
C ALA A 37 12.96 -17.88 -5.06
N ASP A 38 12.96 -18.80 -4.11
CA ASP A 38 11.90 -19.80 -3.98
C ASP A 38 10.57 -19.17 -3.54
N VAL A 39 9.44 -19.75 -3.94
CA VAL A 39 8.11 -19.24 -3.61
C VAL A 39 7.92 -19.08 -2.09
N HIS A 40 8.40 -20.03 -1.30
CA HIS A 40 8.28 -19.99 0.16
C HIS A 40 9.21 -18.96 0.82
N GLU A 41 10.22 -18.44 0.12
CA GLU A 41 11.13 -17.41 0.60
C GLU A 41 10.64 -15.98 0.33
N LEU A 42 9.72 -15.80 -0.62
CA LEU A 42 9.18 -14.49 -0.99
C LEU A 42 8.71 -13.65 0.22
N PRO A 43 8.01 -14.21 1.23
CA PRO A 43 7.61 -13.44 2.40
C PRO A 43 8.76 -12.78 3.15
N ASN A 44 9.95 -13.42 3.18
CA ASN A 44 11.12 -12.87 3.87
C ASN A 44 11.59 -11.56 3.22
N PHE A 45 11.58 -11.51 1.89
CA PHE A 45 11.97 -10.31 1.15
C PHE A 45 10.94 -9.19 1.32
N TRP A 46 9.65 -9.53 1.37
CA TRP A 46 8.58 -8.57 1.60
C TRP A 46 8.50 -8.06 3.04
N LEU A 47 9.09 -8.77 4.03
CA LEU A 47 9.17 -8.29 5.42
C LEU A 47 9.89 -6.97 5.57
N VAL A 48 10.78 -6.66 4.65
CA VAL A 48 11.56 -5.43 4.66
C VAL A 48 10.66 -4.21 4.59
N ALA A 49 9.61 -4.25 3.76
CA ALA A 49 8.69 -3.13 3.57
C ALA A 49 8.01 -2.64 4.87
N PRO A 50 7.28 -3.48 5.63
CA PRO A 50 6.65 -3.05 6.87
C PRO A 50 7.65 -2.69 7.97
N ILE A 51 8.81 -3.37 8.03
CA ILE A 51 9.87 -3.05 9.02
C ILE A 51 10.44 -1.66 8.74
N ILE A 52 10.78 -1.38 7.48
CA ILE A 52 11.27 -0.07 7.07
C ILE A 52 10.22 1.00 7.30
N GLY A 53 8.96 0.77 6.90
CA GLY A 53 7.88 1.72 7.13
C GLY A 53 7.73 2.09 8.61
N MET A 54 7.81 1.09 9.49
CA MET A 54 7.71 1.28 10.94
C MET A 54 8.86 2.13 11.50
N ILE A 55 10.06 2.04 10.93
CA ILE A 55 11.25 2.77 11.39
C ILE A 55 11.36 4.13 10.70
N VAL A 56 11.24 4.18 9.39
CA VAL A 56 11.52 5.36 8.57
C VAL A 56 10.47 6.45 8.75
N GLN A 57 9.18 6.07 8.82
CA GLN A 57 8.08 7.06 8.90
C GLN A 57 8.17 7.96 10.14
N PRO A 58 8.36 7.46 11.38
CA PRO A 58 8.49 8.33 12.56
C PRO A 58 9.74 9.23 12.49
N ILE A 59 10.86 8.70 11.97
CA ILE A 59 12.11 9.44 11.84
C ILE A 59 11.92 10.61 10.88
N ILE A 60 11.39 10.34 9.69
CA ILE A 60 11.17 11.35 8.64
C ILE A 60 10.09 12.35 9.09
N GLY A 61 9.02 11.89 9.74
CA GLY A 61 8.02 12.77 10.35
C GLY A 61 8.65 13.77 11.29
N HIS A 62 9.44 13.28 12.24
CA HIS A 62 10.15 14.09 13.23
C HIS A 62 11.09 15.14 12.60
N TYR A 63 11.93 14.71 11.65
CA TYR A 63 12.87 15.62 10.99
C TYR A 63 12.15 16.60 10.07
N SER A 64 11.13 16.16 9.33
CA SER A 64 10.38 17.06 8.45
C SER A 64 9.60 18.11 9.22
N ASP A 65 9.14 17.82 10.45
CA ASP A 65 8.46 18.79 11.30
C ASP A 65 9.37 19.93 11.79
N ARG A 66 10.66 19.67 11.91
CA ARG A 66 11.65 20.60 12.47
C ARG A 66 12.53 21.27 11.43
N THR A 67 12.45 20.85 10.18
CA THR A 67 13.25 21.40 9.09
C THR A 67 12.54 22.59 8.47
N TRP A 68 13.29 23.67 8.23
CA TRP A 68 12.87 24.77 7.38
C TRP A 68 14.07 25.27 6.58
N ASN A 69 13.96 25.25 5.25
CA ASN A 69 14.99 25.73 4.35
C ASN A 69 14.38 26.47 3.15
N ARG A 70 15.21 26.90 2.19
CA ARG A 70 14.79 27.63 0.99
C ARG A 70 13.75 26.87 0.12
N PHE A 71 13.64 25.56 0.25
CA PHE A 71 12.67 24.74 -0.48
C PHE A 71 11.37 24.54 0.30
N GLY A 72 11.35 24.89 1.58
CA GLY A 72 10.24 24.65 2.48
C GLY A 72 10.58 23.65 3.58
N ARG A 73 9.55 23.13 4.24
CA ARG A 73 9.60 22.20 5.37
C ARG A 73 9.52 20.75 4.90
N ARG A 74 8.55 20.43 4.07
CA ARG A 74 8.22 19.07 3.62
C ARG A 74 8.85 18.69 2.29
N LYS A 75 8.94 19.66 1.36
CA LYS A 75 9.41 19.43 -0.01
C LYS A 75 10.77 18.77 -0.12
N PRO A 76 11.81 19.12 0.69
CA PRO A 76 13.12 18.49 0.57
C PRO A 76 13.07 16.97 0.79
N PHE A 77 12.24 16.51 1.72
CA PHE A 77 12.13 15.10 2.07
C PHE A 77 11.44 14.29 0.98
N PHE A 78 10.27 14.73 0.51
CA PHE A 78 9.61 13.97 -0.55
C PHE A 78 10.32 14.08 -1.91
N LEU A 79 11.06 15.15 -2.17
CA LEU A 79 11.92 15.23 -3.35
C LEU A 79 13.10 14.25 -3.25
N ALA A 80 13.79 14.21 -2.12
CA ALA A 80 14.87 13.25 -1.89
C ALA A 80 14.36 11.80 -1.98
N GLY A 81 13.21 11.50 -1.35
CA GLY A 81 12.55 10.21 -1.44
C GLY A 81 12.18 9.84 -2.88
N ALA A 82 11.63 10.78 -3.65
CA ALA A 82 11.27 10.53 -5.05
C ALA A 82 12.49 10.26 -5.95
N ILE A 83 13.58 10.99 -5.76
CA ILE A 83 14.83 10.75 -6.49
C ILE A 83 15.37 9.35 -6.16
N ALA A 84 15.46 9.02 -4.88
CA ALA A 84 15.94 7.71 -4.44
C ALA A 84 15.02 6.57 -4.91
N ALA A 85 13.70 6.75 -4.87
CA ALA A 85 12.74 5.79 -5.38
C ALA A 85 12.86 5.59 -6.90
N CYS A 86 13.03 6.67 -7.67
CA CYS A 86 13.27 6.59 -9.11
C CYS A 86 14.51 5.77 -9.43
N PHE A 87 15.63 5.99 -8.72
CA PHE A 87 16.84 5.17 -8.87
C PHE A 87 16.61 3.72 -8.47
N GLY A 88 15.93 3.45 -7.34
CA GLY A 88 15.58 2.10 -6.91
C GLY A 88 14.75 1.36 -7.96
N MET A 89 13.75 2.04 -8.54
CA MET A 89 12.94 1.48 -9.63
C MET A 89 13.74 1.18 -10.89
N MET A 90 14.72 2.01 -11.24
CA MET A 90 15.60 1.75 -12.40
C MET A 90 16.58 0.61 -12.14
N LEU A 91 17.08 0.47 -10.93
CA LEU A 91 18.11 -0.52 -10.58
C LEU A 91 17.51 -1.90 -10.27
N MET A 92 16.32 -1.99 -9.69
CA MET A 92 15.71 -3.26 -9.31
C MET A 92 15.62 -4.27 -10.47
N PRO A 93 15.08 -3.93 -11.66
CA PRO A 93 15.03 -4.87 -12.79
C PRO A 93 16.40 -5.08 -13.45
N ASN A 94 17.43 -4.32 -13.07
CA ASN A 94 18.78 -4.41 -13.58
C ASN A 94 19.80 -4.88 -12.51
N ALA A 95 19.35 -5.54 -11.46
CA ALA A 95 20.23 -5.98 -10.37
C ALA A 95 21.43 -6.83 -10.86
N GLY A 96 21.28 -7.50 -12.02
CA GLY A 96 22.36 -8.23 -12.68
C GLY A 96 23.63 -7.41 -13.00
N ILE A 97 23.49 -6.09 -13.19
CA ILE A 97 24.62 -5.19 -13.42
C ILE A 97 25.54 -5.14 -12.18
N LEU A 98 24.97 -5.33 -11.00
CA LEU A 98 25.65 -5.28 -9.71
C LEU A 98 25.98 -6.68 -9.16
N ALA A 99 25.57 -7.76 -9.86
CA ALA A 99 25.69 -9.15 -9.40
C ALA A 99 27.13 -9.67 -9.25
N ALA A 100 28.13 -8.90 -9.66
CA ALA A 100 29.54 -9.24 -9.43
C ALA A 100 29.93 -9.26 -7.92
N ALA A 101 29.13 -8.63 -7.05
CA ALA A 101 29.45 -8.47 -5.64
C ALA A 101 28.63 -9.40 -4.71
N LEU A 102 27.39 -9.74 -5.08
CA LEU A 102 26.46 -10.53 -4.24
C LEU A 102 25.56 -11.42 -5.12
N PRO A 103 24.95 -12.47 -4.56
CA PRO A 103 23.92 -13.26 -5.24
C PRO A 103 22.79 -12.37 -5.77
N LEU A 104 22.30 -12.67 -6.97
CA LEU A 104 21.35 -11.86 -7.72
C LEU A 104 20.06 -11.58 -6.92
N VAL A 105 19.54 -12.59 -6.21
CA VAL A 105 18.36 -12.46 -5.37
C VAL A 105 18.55 -11.46 -4.21
N LEU A 106 19.73 -11.43 -3.60
CA LEU A 106 20.05 -10.47 -2.53
C LEU A 106 20.18 -9.05 -3.06
N MET A 107 20.69 -8.89 -4.27
CA MET A 107 20.73 -7.59 -4.95
C MET A 107 19.31 -7.08 -5.24
N GLY A 108 18.44 -7.94 -5.79
CA GLY A 108 17.02 -7.61 -6.01
C GLY A 108 16.30 -7.23 -4.73
N ALA A 109 16.51 -7.98 -3.64
CA ALA A 109 15.94 -7.70 -2.32
C ALA A 109 16.47 -6.38 -1.74
N GLY A 110 17.75 -6.08 -1.90
CA GLY A 110 18.36 -4.80 -1.51
C GLY A 110 17.74 -3.62 -2.25
N MET A 111 17.50 -3.75 -3.55
CA MET A 111 16.84 -2.71 -4.34
C MET A 111 15.37 -2.54 -3.92
N LEU A 112 14.65 -3.62 -3.62
CA LEU A 112 13.30 -3.57 -3.05
C LEU A 112 13.29 -2.77 -1.73
N MET A 113 14.25 -3.04 -0.85
CA MET A 113 14.44 -2.32 0.41
C MET A 113 14.65 -0.82 0.21
N ILE A 114 15.51 -0.44 -0.74
CA ILE A 114 15.78 0.96 -1.07
C ILE A 114 14.52 1.63 -1.61
N MET A 115 13.76 0.96 -2.47
CA MET A 115 12.50 1.46 -2.99
C MET A 115 11.49 1.71 -1.86
N ASP A 116 11.27 0.73 -0.97
CA ASP A 116 10.33 0.85 0.14
C ASP A 116 10.72 1.99 1.09
N ALA A 117 11.99 2.09 1.46
CA ALA A 117 12.48 3.19 2.27
C ALA A 117 12.22 4.54 1.60
N SER A 118 12.51 4.63 0.31
CA SER A 118 12.39 5.85 -0.48
C SER A 118 10.93 6.30 -0.63
N PHE A 119 10.01 5.37 -0.88
CA PHE A 119 8.58 5.66 -0.91
C PHE A 119 8.08 6.18 0.45
N ASN A 120 8.51 5.56 1.56
CA ASN A 120 8.14 6.01 2.90
C ASN A 120 8.71 7.39 3.23
N VAL A 121 9.95 7.69 2.81
CA VAL A 121 10.56 9.02 2.92
C VAL A 121 9.76 10.08 2.15
N ALA A 122 9.23 9.73 0.97
CA ALA A 122 8.42 10.66 0.16
C ALA A 122 7.01 10.83 0.71
N MET A 123 6.34 9.73 1.09
CA MET A 123 4.90 9.71 1.31
C MET A 123 4.47 10.42 2.59
N GLU A 124 5.20 10.26 3.70
CA GLU A 124 4.77 10.80 5.00
C GLU A 124 4.79 12.33 5.04
N PRO A 125 5.90 13.04 4.67
CA PRO A 125 5.89 14.50 4.60
C PRO A 125 4.89 15.04 3.58
N PHE A 126 4.60 14.27 2.53
CA PHE A 126 3.67 14.66 1.51
C PHE A 126 2.20 14.64 1.99
N ARG A 127 1.81 13.64 2.79
CA ARG A 127 0.51 13.62 3.48
C ARG A 127 0.37 14.80 4.45
N ALA A 128 1.43 15.07 5.21
CA ALA A 128 1.46 16.20 6.12
C ALA A 128 1.31 17.54 5.40
N LEU A 129 1.91 17.72 4.22
CA LEU A 129 1.78 18.94 3.41
C LEU A 129 0.32 19.27 3.09
N VAL A 130 -0.48 18.26 2.71
CA VAL A 130 -1.91 18.45 2.41
C VAL A 130 -2.68 18.90 3.65
N ALA A 131 -2.43 18.27 4.79
CA ALA A 131 -3.06 18.62 6.06
C ALA A 131 -2.66 20.03 6.55
N ASP A 132 -1.38 20.40 6.38
CA ASP A 132 -0.80 21.69 6.80
C ASP A 132 -1.35 22.86 5.97
N LYS A 133 -1.63 22.65 4.68
CA LYS A 133 -2.04 23.72 3.76
C LYS A 133 -3.53 23.97 3.67
N LEU A 134 -4.36 23.00 4.04
CA LEU A 134 -5.80 23.09 3.87
C LEU A 134 -6.51 23.43 5.18
N PRO A 135 -7.35 24.51 5.18
CA PRO A 135 -8.24 24.74 6.31
C PRO A 135 -9.21 23.59 6.50
N SER A 136 -9.76 23.42 7.69
CA SER A 136 -10.68 22.33 8.05
C SER A 136 -11.82 22.15 7.06
N THR A 137 -12.35 23.24 6.52
CA THR A 137 -13.44 23.26 5.52
C THR A 137 -13.04 22.68 4.16
N GLN A 138 -11.76 22.65 3.81
CA GLN A 138 -11.25 22.14 2.54
C GLN A 138 -10.52 20.79 2.67
N ARG A 139 -10.27 20.29 3.88
CA ARG A 139 -9.55 19.02 4.11
C ARG A 139 -10.23 17.84 3.42
N THR A 140 -11.56 17.76 3.52
CA THR A 140 -12.31 16.67 2.85
C THR A 140 -12.09 16.68 1.34
N LEU A 141 -12.17 17.84 0.69
CA LEU A 141 -11.90 17.97 -0.73
C LEU A 141 -10.45 17.59 -1.05
N GLY A 142 -9.48 18.06 -0.27
CA GLY A 142 -8.07 17.75 -0.46
C GLY A 142 -7.78 16.24 -0.41
N PHE A 143 -8.29 15.55 0.61
CA PHE A 143 -8.12 14.10 0.72
C PHE A 143 -8.89 13.31 -0.35
N SER A 144 -10.04 13.81 -0.81
CA SER A 144 -10.77 13.20 -1.92
C SER A 144 -9.99 13.30 -3.24
N VAL A 145 -9.42 14.46 -3.54
CA VAL A 145 -8.54 14.66 -4.71
C VAL A 145 -7.30 13.77 -4.62
N GLN A 146 -6.69 13.70 -3.44
CA GLN A 146 -5.56 12.79 -3.18
C GLN A 146 -5.94 11.34 -3.48
N THR A 147 -7.07 10.87 -2.96
CA THR A 147 -7.55 9.49 -3.14
C THR A 147 -7.81 9.17 -4.62
N ALA A 148 -8.40 10.12 -5.35
CA ALA A 148 -8.61 9.96 -6.79
C ALA A 148 -7.28 9.80 -7.54
N LEU A 149 -6.28 10.64 -7.25
CA LEU A 149 -4.96 10.57 -7.88
C LEU A 149 -4.19 9.30 -7.48
N ILE A 150 -4.33 8.84 -6.24
CA ILE A 150 -3.82 7.54 -5.78
C ILE A 150 -4.42 6.42 -6.64
N GLY A 151 -5.74 6.40 -6.82
CA GLY A 151 -6.42 5.38 -7.63
C GLY A 151 -5.96 5.37 -9.08
N VAL A 152 -5.86 6.56 -9.70
CA VAL A 152 -5.36 6.70 -11.08
C VAL A 152 -3.91 6.21 -11.19
N GLY A 153 -3.04 6.62 -10.26
CA GLY A 153 -1.65 6.17 -10.22
C GLY A 153 -1.53 4.65 -10.08
N ALA A 154 -2.34 4.05 -9.20
CA ALA A 154 -2.36 2.61 -8.99
C ALA A 154 -2.77 1.84 -10.26
N VAL A 155 -3.80 2.31 -10.97
CA VAL A 155 -4.23 1.70 -12.25
C VAL A 155 -3.12 1.82 -13.29
N ILE A 156 -2.53 2.99 -13.46
CA ILE A 156 -1.42 3.20 -14.41
C ILE A 156 -0.28 2.24 -14.10
N GLY A 157 0.21 2.20 -12.85
CA GLY A 157 1.31 1.33 -12.47
C GLY A 157 0.99 -0.14 -12.65
N SER A 158 -0.21 -0.58 -12.27
CA SER A 158 -0.63 -1.98 -12.36
C SER A 158 -0.77 -2.47 -13.80
N TRP A 159 -1.26 -1.62 -14.72
CA TRP A 159 -1.53 -2.02 -16.10
C TRP A 159 -0.36 -1.81 -17.05
N LEU A 160 0.63 -1.02 -16.66
CA LEU A 160 1.72 -0.61 -17.54
C LEU A 160 2.51 -1.80 -18.13
N PRO A 161 2.91 -2.86 -17.38
CA PRO A 161 3.63 -4.00 -17.96
C PRO A 161 2.79 -4.75 -19.01
N TRP A 162 1.51 -4.96 -18.73
CA TRP A 162 0.57 -5.59 -19.66
C TRP A 162 0.40 -4.74 -20.93
N PHE A 163 0.21 -3.43 -20.78
CA PHE A 163 0.03 -2.51 -21.89
C PHE A 163 1.26 -2.52 -22.81
N LEU A 164 2.46 -2.46 -22.25
CA LEU A 164 3.71 -2.51 -23.03
C LEU A 164 3.88 -3.84 -23.75
N ALA A 165 3.52 -4.97 -23.13
CA ALA A 165 3.63 -6.28 -23.75
C ALA A 165 2.59 -6.47 -24.87
N LYS A 166 1.30 -6.27 -24.58
CA LYS A 166 0.21 -6.67 -25.47
C LYS A 166 -0.16 -5.61 -26.51
N ILE A 167 0.09 -4.34 -26.23
CA ILE A 167 -0.23 -3.22 -27.13
C ILE A 167 1.06 -2.60 -27.69
N GLY A 168 2.07 -2.43 -26.84
CA GLY A 168 3.36 -1.86 -27.24
C GLY A 168 4.28 -2.83 -27.97
N GLY A 169 3.99 -4.15 -27.97
CA GLY A 169 4.83 -5.16 -28.62
C GLY A 169 6.20 -5.34 -27.97
N VAL A 170 6.37 -4.91 -26.72
CA VAL A 170 7.62 -5.06 -25.97
C VAL A 170 7.74 -6.49 -25.46
N ALA A 171 8.94 -7.09 -25.57
CA ALA A 171 9.18 -8.47 -25.16
C ALA A 171 8.83 -8.70 -23.68
N ASP A 172 8.02 -9.72 -23.40
CA ASP A 172 7.54 -10.08 -22.06
C ASP A 172 8.12 -11.41 -21.54
N THR A 173 9.05 -12.01 -22.31
CA THR A 173 9.86 -13.15 -21.90
C THR A 173 11.33 -12.77 -21.83
N ALA A 174 12.08 -13.48 -21.00
CA ALA A 174 13.54 -13.33 -20.88
C ALA A 174 14.16 -14.64 -20.37
N GLU A 175 15.47 -14.81 -20.57
CA GLU A 175 16.25 -15.90 -20.00
C GLU A 175 16.22 -15.89 -18.45
N ALA A 176 16.59 -17.02 -17.83
CA ALA A 176 16.69 -17.13 -16.38
C ALA A 176 17.64 -16.07 -15.81
N GLY A 177 17.30 -15.45 -14.70
CA GLY A 177 18.05 -14.38 -14.09
C GLY A 177 17.90 -13.00 -14.75
N ILE A 178 17.11 -12.89 -15.81
CA ILE A 178 16.87 -11.63 -16.53
C ILE A 178 15.41 -11.22 -16.41
N VAL A 179 15.17 -9.95 -16.11
CA VAL A 179 13.81 -9.37 -16.08
C VAL A 179 13.37 -9.03 -17.52
N PRO A 180 12.14 -9.38 -17.96
CA PRO A 180 11.65 -9.05 -19.28
C PRO A 180 11.61 -7.54 -19.55
N ASP A 181 11.75 -7.17 -20.81
CA ASP A 181 11.85 -5.76 -21.20
C ASP A 181 10.57 -4.96 -20.92
N ASN A 182 9.37 -5.56 -21.03
CA ASN A 182 8.13 -4.90 -20.67
C ASN A 182 8.09 -4.48 -19.20
N VAL A 183 8.63 -5.30 -18.30
CA VAL A 183 8.72 -4.98 -16.87
C VAL A 183 9.81 -3.93 -16.64
N LYS A 184 11.00 -4.06 -17.27
CA LYS A 184 12.07 -3.06 -17.17
C LYS A 184 11.58 -1.68 -17.58
N TRP A 185 10.99 -1.58 -18.77
CA TRP A 185 10.45 -0.31 -19.27
C TRP A 185 9.34 0.24 -18.39
N SER A 186 8.50 -0.62 -17.81
CA SER A 186 7.47 -0.19 -16.85
C SER A 186 8.07 0.47 -15.62
N PHE A 187 9.15 -0.11 -15.08
CA PHE A 187 9.85 0.48 -13.93
C PHE A 187 10.54 1.80 -14.28
N TYR A 188 11.12 1.93 -15.48
CA TYR A 188 11.70 3.18 -15.94
C TYR A 188 10.66 4.27 -16.12
N ILE A 189 9.57 3.97 -16.81
CA ILE A 189 8.45 4.90 -17.03
C ILE A 189 7.81 5.27 -15.69
N GLY A 190 7.56 4.29 -14.81
CA GLY A 190 6.99 4.52 -13.48
C GLY A 190 7.88 5.40 -12.60
N GLY A 191 9.19 5.15 -12.60
CA GLY A 191 10.16 5.97 -11.86
C GLY A 191 10.21 7.41 -12.37
N LEU A 192 10.23 7.60 -13.70
CA LEU A 192 10.16 8.93 -14.31
C LEU A 192 8.83 9.63 -14.05
N LEU A 193 7.71 8.90 -14.12
CA LEU A 193 6.38 9.44 -13.79
C LEU A 193 6.31 9.91 -12.33
N LEU A 194 6.85 9.10 -11.40
CA LEU A 194 6.94 9.46 -9.99
C LEU A 194 7.74 10.75 -9.80
N LEU A 195 8.93 10.80 -10.39
CA LEU A 195 9.80 11.98 -10.28
C LEU A 195 9.14 13.22 -10.90
N ALA A 196 8.56 13.09 -12.09
CA ALA A 196 7.86 14.18 -12.77
C ALA A 196 6.65 14.69 -11.96
N ALA A 197 5.84 13.79 -11.39
CA ALA A 197 4.70 14.14 -10.57
C ALA A 197 5.10 14.88 -9.28
N ILE A 198 6.19 14.44 -8.64
CA ILE A 198 6.73 15.12 -7.46
C ILE A 198 7.32 16.49 -7.84
N LEU A 199 8.10 16.59 -8.92
CA LEU A 199 8.64 17.84 -9.40
C LEU A 199 7.54 18.85 -9.75
N TRP A 200 6.44 18.36 -10.34
CA TRP A 200 5.24 19.19 -10.57
C TRP A 200 4.70 19.75 -9.24
N THR A 201 4.49 18.91 -8.25
CA THR A 201 4.02 19.36 -6.94
C THR A 201 5.00 20.34 -6.28
N VAL A 202 6.30 20.06 -6.32
CA VAL A 202 7.33 20.94 -5.75
C VAL A 202 7.32 22.33 -6.41
N SER A 203 7.19 22.38 -7.74
CA SER A 203 7.23 23.64 -8.51
C SER A 203 5.96 24.47 -8.37
N THR A 204 4.80 23.81 -8.24
CA THR A 204 3.48 24.49 -8.23
C THR A 204 2.94 24.77 -6.84
N THR A 205 3.55 24.23 -5.78
CA THR A 205 3.09 24.38 -4.40
C THR A 205 4.10 25.20 -3.60
N THR A 206 3.64 26.23 -2.90
CA THR A 206 4.43 26.99 -1.94
C THR A 206 4.11 26.52 -0.52
N GLU A 207 5.10 26.41 0.34
CA GLU A 207 4.89 26.18 1.77
C GLU A 207 4.94 27.52 2.51
N TYR A 208 4.20 27.61 3.62
CA TYR A 208 4.22 28.77 4.49
C TYR A 208 5.28 28.60 5.57
N PRO A 209 6.01 29.68 5.95
CA PRO A 209 6.87 29.68 7.11
C PRO A 209 6.09 29.25 8.37
N PRO A 210 6.73 28.54 9.33
CA PRO A 210 6.04 28.05 10.53
C PRO A 210 5.27 29.13 11.30
N ALA A 211 5.82 30.35 11.37
CA ALA A 211 5.16 31.51 12.01
C ALA A 211 3.87 31.96 11.30
N GLU A 212 3.81 31.85 9.98
CA GLU A 212 2.58 32.14 9.20
C GLU A 212 1.57 31.02 9.32
N GLN A 213 2.04 29.79 9.32
CA GLN A 213 1.18 28.61 9.47
C GLN A 213 0.44 28.61 10.80
N ALA A 214 1.11 28.93 11.91
CA ALA A 214 0.50 29.08 13.24
C ALA A 214 -0.61 30.15 13.25
N ARG A 215 -0.45 31.24 12.52
CA ARG A 215 -1.49 32.28 12.37
C ARG A 215 -2.72 31.80 11.60
N TYR A 216 -2.53 30.92 10.60
CA TYR A 216 -3.65 30.42 9.78
C TYR A 216 -4.37 29.22 10.43
N SER A 217 -3.70 28.41 11.23
CA SER A 217 -4.31 27.25 11.90
C SER A 217 -5.14 27.63 13.12
N GLY A 218 -4.90 28.80 13.72
CA GLY A 218 -5.58 29.22 14.96
C GLY A 218 -5.23 28.34 16.17
N GLU A 219 -4.30 27.40 16.01
CA GLU A 219 -3.78 26.56 17.07
C GLU A 219 -2.69 27.35 17.81
N ALA A 220 -2.92 27.63 19.08
CA ALA A 220 -1.84 28.07 19.96
C ALA A 220 -0.72 27.02 19.84
N GLU A 221 0.54 27.48 19.78
CA GLU A 221 1.71 26.60 19.89
C GLU A 221 1.57 25.73 21.14
N THR A 222 0.92 24.58 21.02
CA THR A 222 1.01 23.56 22.05
C THR A 222 2.43 23.01 21.95
N ALA A 223 3.21 23.30 22.97
CA ALA A 223 4.56 22.76 23.10
C ALA A 223 4.49 21.24 22.84
N PRO A 224 5.34 20.70 21.97
CA PRO A 224 5.35 19.26 21.73
C PRO A 224 5.58 18.58 23.08
N GLU A 225 4.68 17.65 23.47
CA GLU A 225 4.87 16.83 24.65
C GLU A 225 6.28 16.21 24.56
N THR A 226 7.15 16.60 25.46
CA THR A 226 8.51 16.08 25.57
C THR A 226 8.45 14.71 26.24
N GLY A 227 7.94 13.72 25.54
CA GLY A 227 7.88 12.33 25.98
C GLY A 227 8.46 11.44 24.90
N GLY A 228 9.60 10.80 25.18
CA GLY A 228 10.23 9.85 24.29
C GLY A 228 9.41 8.56 24.11
N LEU A 229 10.02 7.52 23.56
CA LEU A 229 9.41 6.20 23.29
C LEU A 229 8.61 5.61 24.48
N SER A 230 8.96 5.95 25.72
CA SER A 230 8.25 5.52 26.93
C SER A 230 6.78 5.99 26.98
N LEU A 231 6.48 7.16 26.43
CA LEU A 231 5.12 7.70 26.38
C LEU A 231 4.23 6.88 25.43
N ILE A 232 4.80 6.42 24.30
CA ILE A 232 4.12 5.58 23.33
C ILE A 232 3.70 4.24 23.97
N PHE A 233 4.58 3.61 24.76
CA PHE A 233 4.26 2.38 25.48
C PHE A 233 3.17 2.58 26.54
N LYS A 234 3.18 3.72 27.23
CA LYS A 234 2.13 4.07 28.20
C LYS A 234 0.77 4.26 27.51
N ASP A 235 0.74 4.99 26.40
CA ASP A 235 -0.48 5.21 25.63
C ASP A 235 -0.96 3.92 24.94
N LEU A 236 -0.04 3.06 24.49
CA LEU A 236 -0.36 1.72 23.99
C LEU A 236 -1.07 0.86 25.06
N ALA A 237 -0.57 0.89 26.31
CA ALA A 237 -1.20 0.17 27.41
C ALA A 237 -2.57 0.77 27.81
N ALA A 238 -2.75 2.07 27.65
CA ALA A 238 -3.97 2.80 27.98
C ALA A 238 -4.95 2.93 26.81
N MET A 239 -4.72 2.23 25.69
CA MET A 239 -5.53 2.37 24.48
C MET A 239 -7.02 2.09 24.71
N PRO A 240 -7.94 2.83 24.06
CA PRO A 240 -9.37 2.62 24.15
C PRO A 240 -9.82 1.21 23.77
N LYS A 241 -10.91 0.74 24.35
CA LYS A 241 -11.47 -0.60 24.09
C LYS A 241 -11.75 -0.82 22.59
N THR A 242 -12.38 0.15 21.92
CA THR A 242 -12.63 0.11 20.48
C THR A 242 -11.35 -0.10 19.68
N MET A 243 -10.26 0.56 20.04
CA MET A 243 -8.96 0.42 19.36
C MET A 243 -8.40 -0.99 19.51
N ARG A 244 -8.47 -1.60 20.71
CA ARG A 244 -8.04 -3.00 20.93
C ARG A 244 -8.88 -3.99 20.13
N GLN A 245 -10.19 -3.74 20.04
CA GLN A 245 -11.12 -4.57 19.26
C GLN A 245 -10.84 -4.47 17.76
N LEU A 246 -10.60 -3.25 17.25
CA LEU A 246 -10.16 -3.03 15.87
C LEU A 246 -8.81 -3.68 15.58
N GLY A 247 -7.95 -3.84 16.56
CA GLY A 247 -6.67 -4.54 16.42
C GLY A 247 -6.81 -5.94 15.83
N TRP A 248 -7.84 -6.71 16.22
CA TRP A 248 -8.10 -8.03 15.63
C TRP A 248 -8.59 -7.96 14.20
N VAL A 249 -9.47 -7.00 13.89
CA VAL A 249 -9.93 -6.77 12.52
C VAL A 249 -8.77 -6.42 11.61
N GLN A 250 -7.91 -5.51 12.04
CA GLN A 250 -6.73 -5.11 11.30
C GLN A 250 -5.71 -6.25 11.18
N PHE A 251 -5.51 -7.03 12.26
CA PHE A 251 -4.59 -8.16 12.22
C PHE A 251 -4.95 -9.14 11.09
N PHE A 252 -6.20 -9.59 11.06
CA PHE A 252 -6.63 -10.54 10.03
C PHE A 252 -6.66 -9.91 8.63
N SER A 253 -7.11 -8.66 8.50
CA SER A 253 -7.17 -7.98 7.21
C SER A 253 -5.78 -7.79 6.60
N TRP A 254 -4.82 -7.28 7.38
CA TRP A 254 -3.48 -6.97 6.86
C TRP A 254 -2.60 -8.22 6.70
N PHE A 255 -2.83 -9.26 7.50
CA PHE A 255 -2.22 -10.57 7.26
C PHE A 255 -2.65 -11.13 5.90
N GLY A 256 -3.96 -11.10 5.63
CA GLY A 256 -4.51 -11.57 4.36
C GLY A 256 -4.03 -10.74 3.16
N LEU A 257 -4.03 -9.40 3.27
CA LEU A 257 -3.53 -8.51 2.22
C LEU A 257 -2.07 -8.78 1.89
N PHE A 258 -1.24 -8.91 2.90
CA PHE A 258 0.19 -9.20 2.70
C PHE A 258 0.38 -10.54 1.99
N SER A 259 -0.33 -11.58 2.40
CA SER A 259 -0.31 -12.88 1.72
C SER A 259 -0.77 -12.77 0.26
N MET A 260 -1.82 -12.00 -0.02
CA MET A 260 -2.28 -11.74 -1.38
C MET A 260 -1.18 -11.07 -2.23
N TRP A 261 -0.58 -9.99 -1.75
CA TRP A 261 0.45 -9.27 -2.52
C TRP A 261 1.67 -10.15 -2.82
N VAL A 262 2.09 -10.96 -1.85
CA VAL A 262 3.28 -11.82 -2.00
C VAL A 262 3.01 -12.99 -2.95
N PHE A 263 1.85 -13.64 -2.84
CA PHE A 263 1.61 -14.95 -3.46
C PHE A 263 0.72 -14.93 -4.71
N THR A 264 0.11 -13.80 -5.10
CA THR A 264 -0.83 -13.80 -6.23
C THR A 264 -0.15 -14.23 -7.54
N THR A 265 1.02 -13.68 -7.89
CA THR A 265 1.71 -14.05 -9.14
C THR A 265 2.04 -15.53 -9.18
N PRO A 266 2.77 -16.13 -8.22
CA PRO A 266 3.08 -17.55 -8.27
C PRO A 266 1.83 -18.43 -8.16
N ALA A 267 0.78 -17.99 -7.44
CA ALA A 267 -0.46 -18.74 -7.33
C ALA A 267 -1.17 -18.88 -8.69
N ILE A 268 -1.39 -17.76 -9.39
CA ILE A 268 -2.08 -17.82 -10.67
C ILE A 268 -1.22 -18.42 -11.79
N ALA A 269 0.09 -18.22 -11.75
CA ALA A 269 1.01 -18.84 -12.70
C ALA A 269 0.89 -20.36 -12.66
N HIS A 270 0.97 -20.95 -11.47
CA HIS A 270 0.84 -22.40 -11.32
C HIS A 270 -0.61 -22.89 -11.53
N HIS A 271 -1.59 -22.26 -10.87
CA HIS A 271 -2.97 -22.78 -10.80
C HIS A 271 -3.80 -22.51 -12.05
N VAL A 272 -3.65 -21.33 -12.67
CA VAL A 272 -4.48 -20.87 -13.80
C VAL A 272 -3.77 -21.02 -15.13
N TYR A 273 -2.46 -20.75 -15.16
CA TYR A 273 -1.66 -20.83 -16.38
C TYR A 273 -0.92 -22.17 -16.55
N GLY A 274 -0.96 -23.04 -15.53
CA GLY A 274 -0.38 -24.40 -15.61
C GLY A 274 1.15 -24.45 -15.59
N CYS A 275 1.82 -23.38 -15.13
CA CYS A 275 3.27 -23.36 -15.00
C CYS A 275 3.74 -24.36 -13.93
N ALA A 276 4.92 -24.96 -14.11
CA ALA A 276 5.60 -25.64 -13.03
C ALA A 276 5.94 -24.63 -11.91
N ILE A 277 6.06 -25.12 -10.67
CA ILE A 277 6.31 -24.22 -9.50
C ILE A 277 7.61 -23.42 -9.68
N ASP A 278 8.62 -24.03 -10.28
CA ASP A 278 9.96 -23.44 -10.47
C ASP A 278 10.13 -22.77 -11.84
N ASP A 279 9.11 -22.80 -12.70
CA ASP A 279 9.19 -22.20 -14.03
C ASP A 279 8.92 -20.70 -13.96
N THR A 280 9.96 -19.91 -14.22
CA THR A 280 9.89 -18.44 -14.28
C THR A 280 10.27 -17.87 -15.64
N THR A 281 10.52 -18.75 -16.64
CA THR A 281 11.02 -18.34 -17.95
C THR A 281 10.00 -18.49 -19.08
N SER A 282 8.98 -19.31 -18.88
CA SER A 282 7.96 -19.57 -19.89
C SER A 282 7.09 -18.34 -20.20
N GLN A 283 6.50 -18.35 -21.39
CA GLN A 283 5.50 -17.37 -21.79
C GLN A 283 4.31 -17.40 -20.83
N ALA A 284 3.88 -18.58 -20.36
CA ALA A 284 2.78 -18.74 -19.43
C ALA A 284 3.04 -18.03 -18.08
N TYR A 285 4.27 -18.11 -17.56
CA TYR A 285 4.66 -17.36 -16.36
C TYR A 285 4.65 -15.83 -16.59
N SER A 286 5.13 -15.40 -17.74
CA SER A 286 5.12 -13.97 -18.12
C SER A 286 3.69 -13.44 -18.28
N ASP A 287 2.82 -14.23 -18.91
CA ASP A 287 1.39 -13.89 -19.03
C ASP A 287 0.71 -13.81 -17.66
N ALA A 288 1.02 -14.72 -16.72
CA ALA A 288 0.53 -14.66 -15.35
C ALA A 288 1.00 -13.40 -14.60
N GLY A 289 2.28 -13.03 -14.74
CA GLY A 289 2.83 -11.81 -14.16
C GLY A 289 2.14 -10.55 -14.70
N ASN A 290 2.00 -10.45 -16.03
CA ASN A 290 1.27 -9.36 -16.67
C ASN A 290 -0.19 -9.29 -16.21
N TRP A 291 -0.85 -10.44 -16.08
CA TRP A 291 -2.24 -10.53 -15.64
C TRP A 291 -2.41 -10.19 -14.18
N THR A 292 -1.42 -10.48 -13.32
CA THR A 292 -1.40 -10.01 -11.93
C THR A 292 -1.50 -8.48 -11.88
N GLY A 293 -0.75 -7.77 -12.71
CA GLY A 293 -0.87 -6.33 -12.83
C GLY A 293 -2.29 -5.89 -13.23
N VAL A 294 -2.90 -6.56 -14.21
CA VAL A 294 -4.27 -6.24 -14.65
C VAL A 294 -5.27 -6.40 -13.53
N ILE A 295 -5.27 -7.54 -12.84
CA ILE A 295 -6.21 -7.81 -11.75
C ILE A 295 -5.98 -6.91 -10.53
N PHE A 296 -4.73 -6.52 -10.27
CA PHE A 296 -4.42 -5.53 -9.23
C PHE A 296 -4.93 -4.13 -9.60
N GLY A 297 -4.85 -3.74 -10.87
CA GLY A 297 -5.50 -2.54 -11.38
C GLY A 297 -7.02 -2.57 -11.18
N VAL A 298 -7.66 -3.72 -11.40
CA VAL A 298 -9.10 -3.89 -11.20
C VAL A 298 -9.50 -3.67 -9.74
N TYR A 299 -8.85 -4.33 -8.77
CA TYR A 299 -9.25 -4.12 -7.38
C TYR A 299 -9.00 -2.68 -6.91
N ASN A 300 -7.93 -2.04 -7.37
CA ASN A 300 -7.67 -0.63 -7.07
C ASN A 300 -8.71 0.30 -7.71
N GLY A 301 -9.08 0.06 -8.96
CA GLY A 301 -10.12 0.81 -9.67
C GLY A 301 -11.50 0.66 -9.00
N VAL A 302 -11.89 -0.57 -8.67
CA VAL A 302 -13.12 -0.87 -7.93
C VAL A 302 -13.11 -0.17 -6.57
N SER A 303 -11.98 -0.22 -5.86
CA SER A 303 -11.84 0.46 -4.57
C SER A 303 -12.04 1.97 -4.69
N ALA A 304 -11.42 2.61 -5.69
CA ALA A 304 -11.57 4.04 -5.92
C ALA A 304 -13.04 4.45 -6.17
N VAL A 305 -13.74 3.68 -6.99
CA VAL A 305 -15.16 3.92 -7.28
C VAL A 305 -16.03 3.62 -6.06
N PHE A 306 -15.82 2.48 -5.40
CA PHE A 306 -16.64 2.05 -4.27
C PHE A 306 -16.47 2.98 -3.05
N ALA A 307 -15.27 3.55 -2.86
CA ALA A 307 -15.01 4.51 -1.79
C ALA A 307 -15.94 5.74 -1.83
N LEU A 308 -16.40 6.16 -3.02
CA LEU A 308 -17.35 7.26 -3.18
C LEU A 308 -18.74 6.94 -2.61
N PHE A 309 -19.12 5.66 -2.60
CA PHE A 309 -20.42 5.20 -2.09
C PHE A 309 -20.39 4.79 -0.62
N LEU A 310 -19.21 4.51 -0.06
CA LEU A 310 -19.05 4.06 1.33
C LEU A 310 -19.76 4.94 2.37
N PRO A 311 -19.66 6.29 2.33
CA PRO A 311 -20.35 7.13 3.31
C PRO A 311 -21.86 6.98 3.26
N ALA A 312 -22.44 6.86 2.06
CA ALA A 312 -23.89 6.71 1.88
C ALA A 312 -24.37 5.33 2.36
N ILE A 313 -23.59 4.28 2.09
CA ILE A 313 -23.88 2.92 2.57
C ILE A 313 -23.78 2.87 4.09
N ALA A 314 -22.70 3.38 4.66
CA ALA A 314 -22.47 3.41 6.11
C ALA A 314 -23.55 4.21 6.86
N ALA A 315 -24.06 5.29 6.26
CA ALA A 315 -25.14 6.07 6.83
C ALA A 315 -26.48 5.29 6.92
N ARG A 316 -26.70 4.32 6.01
CA ARG A 316 -27.94 3.52 5.96
C ARG A 316 -27.86 2.22 6.76
N VAL A 317 -26.71 1.55 6.70
CA VAL A 317 -26.52 0.18 7.22
C VAL A 317 -25.72 0.17 8.52
N GLY A 318 -24.99 1.25 8.79
CA GLY A 318 -24.03 1.35 9.89
C GLY A 318 -22.61 1.00 9.45
N ARG A 319 -21.60 1.62 10.10
CA ARG A 319 -20.17 1.46 9.74
C ARG A 319 -19.67 0.03 9.94
N LYS A 320 -20.04 -0.61 11.05
CA LYS A 320 -19.67 -2.01 11.37
C LYS A 320 -20.18 -2.99 10.31
N LYS A 321 -21.49 -2.95 10.01
CA LYS A 321 -22.09 -3.85 9.03
C LYS A 321 -21.50 -3.63 7.63
N THR A 322 -21.31 -2.36 7.23
CA THR A 322 -20.66 -2.02 5.95
C THR A 322 -19.27 -2.61 5.85
N HIS A 323 -18.47 -2.49 6.91
CA HIS A 323 -17.11 -3.05 6.93
C HIS A 323 -17.11 -4.58 6.90
N ALA A 324 -17.96 -5.22 7.69
CA ALA A 324 -18.06 -6.68 7.71
C ALA A 324 -18.50 -7.25 6.34
N ILE A 325 -19.51 -6.66 5.70
CA ILE A 325 -19.98 -7.08 4.36
C ILE A 325 -18.84 -6.90 3.33
N ALA A 326 -18.14 -5.77 3.36
CA ALA A 326 -17.04 -5.53 2.45
C ALA A 326 -15.92 -6.57 2.62
N LEU A 327 -15.55 -6.91 3.87
CA LEU A 327 -14.56 -7.94 4.16
C LEU A 327 -15.02 -9.34 3.71
N ILE A 328 -16.30 -9.67 3.86
CA ILE A 328 -16.87 -10.93 3.33
C ILE A 328 -16.73 -10.96 1.80
N CYS A 329 -17.09 -9.88 1.10
CA CYS A 329 -16.90 -9.79 -0.35
C CYS A 329 -15.44 -10.03 -0.76
N GLY A 330 -14.49 -9.40 -0.05
CA GLY A 330 -13.05 -9.61 -0.31
C GLY A 330 -12.59 -11.04 -0.02
N GLY A 331 -13.04 -11.62 1.10
CA GLY A 331 -12.71 -12.99 1.48
C GLY A 331 -13.21 -14.01 0.46
N LEU A 332 -14.47 -13.89 0.06
CA LEU A 332 -15.06 -14.73 -0.99
C LEU A 332 -14.38 -14.49 -2.35
N GLY A 333 -14.01 -13.25 -2.67
CA GLY A 333 -13.24 -12.92 -3.85
C GLY A 333 -11.91 -13.66 -3.89
N LEU A 334 -11.12 -13.63 -2.81
CA LEU A 334 -9.83 -14.36 -2.74
C LEU A 334 -10.02 -15.87 -2.80
N ILE A 335 -11.00 -16.44 -2.07
CA ILE A 335 -11.29 -17.87 -2.09
C ILE A 335 -11.73 -18.31 -3.50
N SER A 336 -12.48 -17.48 -4.21
CA SER A 336 -12.98 -17.81 -5.57
C SER A 336 -11.85 -18.00 -6.58
N ILE A 337 -10.65 -17.46 -6.35
CA ILE A 337 -9.47 -17.66 -7.21
C ILE A 337 -9.12 -19.16 -7.32
N TYR A 338 -9.35 -19.93 -6.26
CA TYR A 338 -9.14 -21.38 -6.28
C TYR A 338 -10.00 -22.11 -7.32
N PHE A 339 -11.17 -21.59 -7.66
CA PHE A 339 -12.07 -22.15 -8.64
C PHE A 339 -11.87 -21.55 -10.04
N ALA A 340 -10.91 -20.64 -10.19
CA ALA A 340 -10.64 -20.01 -11.47
C ALA A 340 -9.99 -21.00 -12.45
N THR A 341 -10.66 -21.26 -13.56
CA THR A 341 -10.14 -22.07 -14.68
C THR A 341 -9.66 -21.21 -15.84
N THR A 342 -9.97 -19.92 -15.82
CA THR A 342 -9.57 -18.95 -16.85
C THR A 342 -9.07 -17.66 -16.22
N PRO A 343 -8.10 -16.97 -16.84
CA PRO A 343 -7.60 -15.69 -16.36
C PRO A 343 -8.71 -14.64 -16.21
N THR A 344 -9.69 -14.62 -17.09
CA THR A 344 -10.81 -13.65 -17.06
C THR A 344 -11.66 -13.76 -15.79
N PHE A 345 -11.80 -14.98 -15.23
CA PHE A 345 -12.53 -15.17 -13.98
C PHE A 345 -11.93 -14.39 -12.81
N LEU A 346 -10.61 -14.20 -12.81
CA LEU A 346 -9.89 -13.46 -11.76
C LEU A 346 -10.33 -11.99 -11.66
N LEU A 347 -10.84 -11.40 -12.75
CA LEU A 347 -11.37 -10.03 -12.75
C LEU A 347 -12.58 -9.92 -11.80
N PHE A 348 -13.47 -10.92 -11.83
CA PHE A 348 -14.64 -10.98 -10.94
C PHE A 348 -14.21 -11.18 -9.47
N SER A 349 -13.24 -12.06 -9.23
CA SER A 349 -12.65 -12.27 -7.90
C SER A 349 -12.14 -10.96 -7.30
N MET A 350 -11.46 -10.14 -8.10
CA MET A 350 -10.86 -8.88 -7.65
C MET A 350 -11.87 -7.75 -7.42
N ILE A 351 -13.10 -7.84 -7.92
CA ILE A 351 -14.17 -6.90 -7.55
C ILE A 351 -14.45 -6.99 -6.04
N GLY A 352 -14.59 -8.20 -5.50
CA GLY A 352 -14.78 -8.41 -4.06
C GLY A 352 -13.61 -7.86 -3.24
N VAL A 353 -12.37 -8.09 -3.69
CA VAL A 353 -11.16 -7.57 -3.05
C VAL A 353 -11.14 -6.03 -3.07
N GLY A 354 -11.53 -5.41 -4.19
CA GLY A 354 -11.61 -3.95 -4.30
C GLY A 354 -12.63 -3.32 -3.34
N ILE A 355 -13.79 -3.96 -3.16
CA ILE A 355 -14.80 -3.55 -2.16
C ILE A 355 -14.21 -3.61 -0.74
N ALA A 356 -13.52 -4.70 -0.40
CA ALA A 356 -12.85 -4.83 0.89
C ALA A 356 -11.77 -3.79 1.09
N TRP A 357 -10.93 -3.57 0.07
CA TRP A 357 -9.82 -2.61 0.13
C TRP A 357 -10.30 -1.18 0.41
N ALA A 358 -11.36 -0.71 -0.29
CA ALA A 358 -11.97 0.58 -0.01
C ALA A 358 -12.41 0.71 1.46
N SER A 359 -13.04 -0.36 1.99
CA SER A 359 -13.53 -0.37 3.36
C SER A 359 -12.41 -0.45 4.40
N ILE A 360 -11.35 -1.23 4.15
CA ILE A 360 -10.17 -1.35 5.04
C ILE A 360 -9.46 0.01 5.19
N LEU A 361 -9.41 0.80 4.13
CA LEU A 361 -8.79 2.13 4.17
C LEU A 361 -9.64 3.20 4.86
N ALA A 362 -10.95 3.00 5.01
CA ALA A 362 -11.86 4.05 5.50
C ALA A 362 -12.54 3.70 6.83
N MET A 363 -13.17 2.53 6.95
CA MET A 363 -14.07 2.22 8.06
C MET A 363 -13.37 2.06 9.41
N PRO A 364 -12.22 1.37 9.55
CA PRO A 364 -11.53 1.27 10.83
C PRO A 364 -11.13 2.64 11.39
N TYR A 365 -10.66 3.55 10.54
CA TYR A 365 -10.31 4.90 10.95
C TYR A 365 -11.52 5.73 11.37
N ALA A 366 -12.66 5.58 10.67
CA ALA A 366 -13.91 6.26 11.02
C ALA A 366 -14.46 5.79 12.37
N MET A 367 -14.40 4.48 12.66
CA MET A 367 -14.82 3.91 13.95
C MET A 367 -13.85 4.32 15.08
N LEU A 368 -12.54 4.31 14.79
CA LEU A 368 -11.51 4.69 15.75
C LEU A 368 -11.66 6.16 16.17
N ALA A 369 -11.81 7.07 15.21
CA ALA A 369 -11.89 8.51 15.46
C ALA A 369 -12.98 8.88 16.46
N GLY A 370 -14.13 8.20 16.42
CA GLY A 370 -15.25 8.41 17.36
C GLY A 370 -14.94 7.96 18.80
N SER A 371 -13.90 7.18 19.02
CA SER A 371 -13.52 6.65 20.34
C SER A 371 -12.31 7.33 20.98
N LEU A 372 -11.61 8.17 20.23
CA LEU A 372 -10.37 8.80 20.67
C LEU A 372 -10.61 10.17 21.33
N PRO A 373 -9.86 10.50 22.40
CA PRO A 373 -9.85 11.85 22.93
C PRO A 373 -9.16 12.80 21.95
N ALA A 374 -9.74 13.97 21.72
CA ALA A 374 -9.29 14.92 20.71
C ALA A 374 -7.81 15.33 20.88
N HIS A 375 -7.38 15.55 22.14
CA HIS A 375 -6.00 15.96 22.47
C HIS A 375 -4.93 14.86 22.26
N LYS A 376 -5.32 13.61 22.04
CA LYS A 376 -4.41 12.46 21.77
C LYS A 376 -4.65 11.80 20.43
N MET A 377 -5.42 12.43 19.56
CA MET A 377 -5.80 11.86 18.25
C MET A 377 -4.57 11.43 17.44
N GLY A 378 -3.56 12.31 17.32
CA GLY A 378 -2.36 12.03 16.53
C GLY A 378 -1.55 10.85 17.07
N VAL A 379 -1.35 10.79 18.39
CA VAL A 379 -0.58 9.72 19.05
C VAL A 379 -1.28 8.37 18.82
N TYR A 380 -2.60 8.30 19.04
CA TYR A 380 -3.34 7.05 18.85
C TYR A 380 -3.47 6.65 17.38
N MET A 381 -3.56 7.58 16.44
CA MET A 381 -3.49 7.28 15.02
C MET A 381 -2.12 6.69 14.64
N GLY A 382 -1.03 7.22 15.21
CA GLY A 382 0.31 6.66 15.05
C GLY A 382 0.43 5.24 15.64
N ILE A 383 -0.11 5.01 16.84
CA ILE A 383 -0.14 3.67 17.47
C ILE A 383 -0.99 2.70 16.62
N PHE A 384 -2.06 3.18 15.99
CA PHE A 384 -2.91 2.35 15.13
C PHE A 384 -2.15 1.78 13.92
N ASN A 385 -1.11 2.44 13.44
CA ASN A 385 -0.25 1.91 12.39
C ASN A 385 0.47 0.61 12.80
N PHE A 386 0.68 0.35 14.08
CA PHE A 386 1.22 -0.94 14.52
C PHE A 386 0.28 -2.10 14.21
N PHE A 387 -1.04 -1.87 14.21
CA PHE A 387 -2.03 -2.86 13.79
C PHE A 387 -2.07 -3.08 12.27
N ILE A 388 -1.31 -2.32 11.51
CA ILE A 388 -1.08 -2.49 10.07
C ILE A 388 0.23 -3.24 9.85
N THR A 389 1.31 -2.78 10.46
CA THR A 389 2.66 -3.28 10.18
C THR A 389 2.96 -4.61 10.88
N ILE A 390 2.54 -4.78 12.14
CA ILE A 390 2.77 -6.03 12.88
C ILE A 390 2.12 -7.24 12.20
N PRO A 391 0.85 -7.20 11.75
CA PRO A 391 0.25 -8.32 11.01
C PRO A 391 0.99 -8.67 9.73
N GLN A 392 1.54 -7.68 9.01
CA GLN A 392 2.34 -7.92 7.81
C GLN A 392 3.65 -8.64 8.16
N ILE A 393 4.32 -8.22 9.24
CA ILE A 393 5.53 -8.89 9.74
C ILE A 393 5.20 -10.33 10.16
N VAL A 394 4.12 -10.53 10.92
CA VAL A 394 3.68 -11.87 11.35
C VAL A 394 3.34 -12.73 10.13
N SER A 395 2.62 -12.19 9.14
CA SER A 395 2.32 -12.86 7.88
C SER A 395 3.59 -13.26 7.14
N GLY A 396 4.56 -12.35 7.04
CA GLY A 396 5.84 -12.61 6.38
C GLY A 396 6.62 -13.78 7.02
N VAL A 397 6.67 -13.82 8.35
CA VAL A 397 7.35 -14.90 9.08
C VAL A 397 6.55 -16.21 9.02
N ALA A 398 5.23 -16.15 9.22
CA ALA A 398 4.37 -17.33 9.32
C ALA A 398 4.12 -17.98 7.95
N ASN A 399 4.00 -17.20 6.88
CA ASN A 399 3.69 -17.75 5.55
C ASN A 399 4.79 -18.66 5.02
N ARG A 400 6.07 -18.39 5.32
CA ARG A 400 7.18 -19.23 4.86
C ARG A 400 7.00 -20.69 5.25
N PRO A 401 6.96 -21.07 6.55
CA PRO A 401 6.78 -22.47 6.95
C PRO A 401 5.41 -23.03 6.53
N ILE A 402 4.36 -22.22 6.50
CA ILE A 402 3.03 -22.67 6.07
C ILE A 402 3.06 -23.10 4.60
N VAL A 403 3.59 -22.25 3.71
CA VAL A 403 3.64 -22.56 2.27
C VAL A 403 4.57 -23.73 1.99
N GLN A 404 5.72 -23.78 2.66
CA GLN A 404 6.71 -24.84 2.44
C GLN A 404 6.25 -26.20 2.96
N TYR A 405 5.82 -26.28 4.23
CA TYR A 405 5.59 -27.57 4.92
C TYR A 405 4.13 -28.03 4.91
N ILE A 406 3.17 -27.08 4.83
CA ILE A 406 1.73 -27.41 4.85
C ILE A 406 1.16 -27.41 3.43
N PHE A 407 1.55 -26.44 2.60
CA PHE A 407 0.99 -26.26 1.25
C PHE A 407 1.86 -26.85 0.14
N GLY A 408 3.00 -27.47 0.45
CA GLY A 408 3.87 -28.11 -0.55
C GLY A 408 4.37 -27.15 -1.62
N ASN A 409 4.69 -25.91 -1.27
CA ASN A 409 5.06 -24.81 -2.16
C ASN A 409 3.95 -24.36 -3.12
N ASN A 410 2.71 -24.82 -2.95
CA ASN A 410 1.61 -24.39 -3.79
C ASN A 410 0.99 -23.09 -3.26
N ALA A 411 1.31 -21.98 -3.91
CA ALA A 411 0.92 -20.63 -3.51
C ALA A 411 -0.61 -20.37 -3.55
N ILE A 412 -1.40 -21.18 -4.29
CA ILE A 412 -2.86 -20.99 -4.33
C ILE A 412 -3.50 -21.13 -2.95
N TYR A 413 -2.98 -22.03 -2.10
CA TYR A 413 -3.51 -22.20 -0.74
C TYR A 413 -3.20 -21.01 0.16
N ALA A 414 -2.12 -20.25 -0.10
CA ALA A 414 -1.86 -18.98 0.59
C ALA A 414 -2.90 -17.91 0.24
N ILE A 415 -3.40 -17.91 -1.01
CA ILE A 415 -4.49 -17.01 -1.42
C ILE A 415 -5.83 -17.42 -0.78
N VAL A 416 -6.13 -18.73 -0.73
CA VAL A 416 -7.31 -19.23 -0.02
C VAL A 416 -7.25 -18.86 1.46
N MET A 417 -6.09 -19.07 2.10
CA MET A 417 -5.85 -18.68 3.49
C MET A 417 -6.06 -17.16 3.69
N ALA A 418 -5.57 -16.33 2.79
CA ALA A 418 -5.80 -14.88 2.84
C ALA A 418 -7.30 -14.55 2.81
N GLY A 419 -8.08 -15.24 2.00
CA GLY A 419 -9.54 -15.12 1.97
C GLY A 419 -10.19 -15.52 3.29
N VAL A 420 -9.75 -16.63 3.91
CA VAL A 420 -10.22 -17.06 5.24
C VAL A 420 -9.89 -16.00 6.29
N PHE A 421 -8.72 -15.40 6.24
CA PHE A 421 -8.35 -14.32 7.15
C PHE A 421 -9.26 -13.09 7.00
N PHE A 422 -9.71 -12.76 5.79
CA PHE A 422 -10.72 -11.70 5.59
C PHE A 422 -12.07 -12.06 6.22
N LEU A 423 -12.48 -13.33 6.16
CA LEU A 423 -13.70 -13.78 6.83
C LEU A 423 -13.56 -13.73 8.36
N LEU A 424 -12.39 -14.07 8.90
CA LEU A 424 -12.09 -13.90 10.32
C LEU A 424 -12.06 -12.43 10.73
N ALA A 425 -11.54 -11.54 9.88
CA ALA A 425 -11.63 -10.11 10.08
C ALA A 425 -13.09 -9.64 10.13
N ALA A 426 -13.92 -10.09 9.19
CA ALA A 426 -15.35 -9.77 9.16
C ALA A 426 -16.07 -10.24 10.44
N ALA A 427 -15.78 -11.45 10.90
CA ALA A 427 -16.31 -11.96 12.18
C ALA A 427 -15.84 -11.10 13.37
N SER A 428 -14.57 -10.68 13.36
CA SER A 428 -14.00 -9.83 14.42
C SER A 428 -14.65 -8.43 14.49
N VAL A 429 -15.23 -7.92 13.40
CA VAL A 429 -15.96 -6.65 13.41
C VAL A 429 -17.15 -6.70 14.38
N THR A 430 -17.75 -7.87 14.61
CA THR A 430 -18.87 -8.02 15.56
C THR A 430 -18.47 -7.62 16.98
N LEU A 431 -17.21 -7.82 17.35
CA LEU A 431 -16.66 -7.49 18.67
C LEU A 431 -16.42 -5.98 18.86
N VAL A 432 -16.39 -5.20 17.78
CA VAL A 432 -16.06 -3.77 17.83
C VAL A 432 -17.24 -2.98 18.39
N GLU A 433 -16.98 -2.15 19.40
CA GLU A 433 -17.94 -1.16 19.91
C GLU A 433 -17.73 0.16 19.13
N ASP A 434 -18.72 0.51 18.32
CA ASP A 434 -18.76 1.80 17.63
C ASP A 434 -19.72 2.74 18.33
N LYS A 435 -19.19 3.74 19.05
CA LYS A 435 -19.98 4.68 19.84
C LYS A 435 -20.92 5.54 18.99
N ASP A 436 -20.54 5.81 17.75
CA ASP A 436 -21.34 6.65 16.85
C ASP A 436 -22.43 5.85 16.11
N ASP A 437 -22.29 4.51 15.99
CA ASP A 437 -23.35 3.65 15.42
C ASP A 437 -24.58 3.55 16.38
N ALA A 438 -24.34 3.68 17.68
CA ALA A 438 -25.40 3.60 18.70
C ALA A 438 -26.33 4.83 18.74
N VAL A 439 -25.94 5.92 18.08
CA VAL A 439 -26.73 7.16 18.05
C VAL A 439 -27.80 7.16 16.94
N LYS A 440 -27.76 6.17 16.03
CA LYS A 440 -28.66 6.06 14.87
C LYS A 440 -29.60 4.83 14.91
N ALA A 441 -29.58 4.08 16.00
CA ALA A 441 -30.52 3.01 16.29
C ALA A 441 -31.62 3.51 17.25
#